data_622a088b41be44e6c9558306fd491915
#
_entry.id   622a088b41be44e6c9558306fd491915
#
_cell.length_a   1.000
_cell.length_b   1.000
_cell.length_c   1.000
_cell.angle_alpha   90.00
_cell.angle_beta   90.00
_cell.angle_gamma   90.00
#
_symmetry.space_group_name_H-M   'P 1'
#
loop_
_entity.id
_entity.type
_entity.pdbx_description
1 polymer ?
#
loop_
_entity_poly.entity_id
_entity_poly.type
_entity_poly.pdbx_seq_one_letter_code
_entity_poly.pdbx_strand_id
1 'polypeptide(L)'
;MRYADDFKILCRDYKTAKKIFIAVKEWLWERLGLEISPEKSKITNVRKKKTDFLGFALYVTKKGKKYVSKSNISEKAKKTMKTKLKEQIKVIQHDTSPHQVSQLNAMILGMHNYYNTATGCSRDFREINFVVSKSLKHRLRVKTKKAKRNKNNKSPLPEKVLKSRTYQKFYGSYGGKPKVVAGVQIFPIYGCKFVTPRMFTRDVNKYTPQGRQLIHKNLSTVHSLIQYLLETKEYGKSVEYNDNRISLMAGQNGKCAVTGEPLCIFDMECHHKKPKKLGGTDEYRNLVWLKSDVHKLIHATEEDTIAKYLDILKLDDKALKKVNSLRLSAENLEIVVKAN
;
A
#
# COMPACT_ATOMS: atom_id res chain seq x y z
N MET A 1 -17.56 8.15 -7.52
CA MET A 1 -16.22 7.84 -7.00
C MET A 1 -15.91 8.79 -5.87
N ARG A 2 -15.48 8.30 -4.71
CA ARG A 2 -15.19 9.11 -3.50
C ARG A 2 -13.90 8.63 -2.84
N TYR A 3 -13.11 9.56 -2.35
CA TYR A 3 -11.95 9.32 -1.51
C TYR A 3 -11.87 10.45 -0.49
N ALA A 4 -12.12 10.14 0.78
CA ALA A 4 -12.28 11.11 1.87
C ALA A 4 -13.31 12.21 1.50
N ASP A 5 -12.89 13.45 1.41
CA ASP A 5 -13.65 14.64 1.02
C ASP A 5 -13.72 14.86 -0.51
N ASP A 6 -12.79 14.26 -1.27
CA ASP A 6 -12.79 14.34 -2.73
C ASP A 6 -13.76 13.32 -3.35
N PHE A 7 -14.69 13.79 -4.19
CA PHE A 7 -15.59 12.90 -4.94
C PHE A 7 -15.87 13.37 -6.36
N LYS A 8 -16.23 12.41 -7.23
CA LYS A 8 -16.64 12.66 -8.61
C LYS A 8 -17.95 11.94 -8.90
N ILE A 9 -18.92 12.67 -9.44
CA ILE A 9 -20.20 12.13 -9.91
C ILE A 9 -20.19 12.17 -11.44
N LEU A 10 -20.43 11.02 -12.06
CA LEU A 10 -20.48 10.90 -13.53
C LEU A 10 -21.92 10.99 -13.98
N CYS A 11 -22.20 11.93 -14.88
CA CYS A 11 -23.52 12.18 -15.44
C CYS A 11 -23.50 12.02 -16.97
N ARG A 12 -24.64 11.67 -17.56
CA ARG A 12 -24.78 11.48 -19.01
C ARG A 12 -24.77 12.81 -19.75
N ASP A 13 -25.40 13.84 -19.20
CA ASP A 13 -25.63 15.13 -19.80
C ASP A 13 -25.42 16.28 -18.79
N TYR A 14 -25.34 17.50 -19.32
CA TYR A 14 -25.10 18.71 -18.51
C TYR A 14 -26.30 19.07 -17.62
N LYS A 15 -27.53 18.87 -18.11
CA LYS A 15 -28.76 19.21 -17.37
C LYS A 15 -28.85 18.38 -16.10
N THR A 16 -28.62 17.08 -16.20
CA THR A 16 -28.56 16.16 -15.05
C THR A 16 -27.41 16.53 -14.12
N ALA A 17 -26.22 16.84 -14.66
CA ALA A 17 -25.06 17.25 -13.86
C ALA A 17 -25.35 18.51 -13.02
N LYS A 18 -26.04 19.51 -13.62
CA LYS A 18 -26.43 20.75 -12.92
C LYS A 18 -27.42 20.47 -11.78
N LYS A 19 -28.46 19.65 -12.02
CA LYS A 19 -29.43 19.27 -10.97
C LYS A 19 -28.74 18.57 -9.81
N ILE A 20 -27.87 17.59 -10.09
CA ILE A 20 -27.14 16.85 -9.06
C ILE A 20 -26.17 17.76 -8.29
N PHE A 21 -25.50 18.69 -8.98
CA PHE A 21 -24.60 19.66 -8.34
C PHE A 21 -25.33 20.52 -7.31
N ILE A 22 -26.50 21.03 -7.65
CA ILE A 22 -27.35 21.85 -6.75
C ILE A 22 -27.81 20.99 -5.56
N ALA A 23 -28.41 19.83 -5.83
CA ALA A 23 -28.90 18.93 -4.78
C ALA A 23 -27.82 18.49 -3.79
N VAL A 24 -26.60 18.20 -4.29
CA VAL A 24 -25.46 17.83 -3.41
C VAL A 24 -24.99 19.03 -2.58
N LYS A 25 -24.95 20.23 -3.18
CA LYS A 25 -24.61 21.46 -2.46
C LYS A 25 -25.57 21.72 -1.30
N GLU A 26 -26.89 21.68 -1.58
CA GLU A 26 -27.94 21.86 -0.61
C GLU A 26 -27.88 20.78 0.48
N TRP A 27 -27.76 19.52 0.12
CA TRP A 27 -27.68 18.42 1.07
C TRP A 27 -26.45 18.51 2.01
N LEU A 28 -25.28 18.92 1.50
CA LEU A 28 -24.07 19.10 2.33
C LEU A 28 -24.27 20.24 3.33
N TRP A 29 -24.91 21.32 2.89
CA TRP A 29 -25.22 22.46 3.75
C TRP A 29 -26.25 22.11 4.83
N GLU A 30 -27.40 21.57 4.44
CA GLU A 30 -28.52 21.28 5.34
C GLU A 30 -28.20 20.16 6.35
N ARG A 31 -27.49 19.15 5.93
CA ARG A 31 -27.21 17.95 6.76
C ARG A 31 -25.91 18.00 7.53
N LEU A 32 -24.91 18.67 7.02
CA LEU A 32 -23.56 18.64 7.58
C LEU A 32 -23.00 20.03 7.87
N GLY A 33 -23.69 21.12 7.52
CA GLY A 33 -23.19 22.49 7.64
C GLY A 33 -21.92 22.75 6.81
N LEU A 34 -21.69 21.97 5.73
CA LEU A 34 -20.49 22.05 4.93
C LEU A 34 -20.71 22.84 3.65
N GLU A 35 -19.87 23.85 3.42
CA GLU A 35 -19.83 24.57 2.15
C GLU A 35 -18.90 23.91 1.16
N ILE A 36 -19.34 23.81 -0.10
CA ILE A 36 -18.46 23.34 -1.18
C ILE A 36 -17.59 24.50 -1.67
N SER A 37 -16.29 24.25 -1.87
CA SER A 37 -15.39 25.27 -2.43
C SER A 37 -15.78 25.60 -3.88
N PRO A 38 -16.16 26.87 -4.18
CA PRO A 38 -16.55 27.28 -5.54
C PRO A 38 -15.42 27.11 -6.56
N GLU A 39 -14.17 27.32 -6.13
CA GLU A 39 -13.00 27.21 -7.00
C GLU A 39 -12.69 25.77 -7.42
N LYS A 40 -12.92 24.82 -6.51
CA LYS A 40 -12.59 23.39 -6.71
C LYS A 40 -13.75 22.58 -7.26
N SER A 41 -14.98 22.97 -6.93
CA SER A 41 -16.21 22.25 -7.30
C SER A 41 -16.79 22.78 -8.61
N LYS A 42 -16.74 21.97 -9.66
CA LYS A 42 -17.19 22.38 -11.01
C LYS A 42 -17.70 21.23 -11.85
N ILE A 43 -18.63 21.54 -12.73
CA ILE A 43 -19.11 20.63 -13.77
C ILE A 43 -18.12 20.68 -14.93
N THR A 44 -17.59 19.53 -15.36
CA THR A 44 -16.61 19.43 -16.43
C THR A 44 -17.06 18.45 -17.51
N ASN A 45 -17.08 18.89 -18.77
CA ASN A 45 -17.29 17.99 -19.90
C ASN A 45 -15.98 17.24 -20.21
N VAL A 46 -15.88 15.97 -19.81
CA VAL A 46 -14.68 15.15 -19.94
C VAL A 46 -14.33 14.79 -21.41
N ARG A 47 -15.22 15.04 -22.38
CA ARG A 47 -14.91 14.92 -23.81
C ARG A 47 -14.15 16.14 -24.34
N LYS A 48 -14.32 17.31 -23.70
CA LYS A 48 -13.68 18.56 -24.11
C LYS A 48 -12.46 18.91 -23.25
N LYS A 49 -12.51 18.63 -21.95
CA LYS A 49 -11.49 19.03 -20.98
C LYS A 49 -11.16 17.89 -20.01
N LYS A 50 -9.89 17.73 -19.69
CA LYS A 50 -9.46 16.79 -18.65
C LYS A 50 -9.92 17.27 -17.28
N THR A 51 -10.20 16.33 -16.37
CA THR A 51 -10.52 16.60 -14.96
C THR A 51 -9.60 15.81 -14.06
N ASP A 52 -9.03 16.47 -13.07
CA ASP A 52 -8.09 15.84 -12.14
C ASP A 52 -8.83 15.16 -10.98
N PHE A 53 -8.36 13.97 -10.61
CA PHE A 53 -8.83 13.22 -9.44
C PHE A 53 -7.70 12.35 -8.91
N LEU A 54 -7.33 12.52 -7.65
CA LEU A 54 -6.26 11.75 -6.97
C LEU A 54 -4.95 11.68 -7.77
N GLY A 55 -4.54 12.77 -8.36
CA GLY A 55 -3.31 12.84 -9.15
C GLY A 55 -3.42 12.29 -10.58
N PHE A 56 -4.59 11.76 -10.97
CA PHE A 56 -4.88 11.35 -12.34
C PHE A 56 -5.66 12.41 -13.08
N ALA A 57 -5.34 12.64 -14.36
CA ALA A 57 -6.11 13.45 -15.29
C ALA A 57 -7.01 12.54 -16.14
N LEU A 58 -8.31 12.59 -15.86
CA LEU A 58 -9.34 11.76 -16.51
C LEU A 58 -9.93 12.49 -17.71
N TYR A 59 -10.12 11.79 -18.83
CA TYR A 59 -10.72 12.31 -20.05
C TYR A 59 -11.31 11.21 -20.92
N VAL A 60 -12.09 11.61 -21.91
CA VAL A 60 -12.71 10.71 -22.87
C VAL A 60 -12.26 11.07 -24.28
N THR A 61 -11.86 10.06 -25.05
CA THR A 61 -11.50 10.22 -26.47
C THR A 61 -12.38 9.36 -27.37
N LYS A 62 -12.59 9.81 -28.60
CA LYS A 62 -13.26 9.01 -29.62
C LYS A 62 -12.27 7.99 -30.19
N LYS A 63 -12.67 6.71 -30.26
CA LYS A 63 -11.93 5.63 -30.92
C LYS A 63 -12.88 4.92 -31.88
N GLY A 64 -12.73 5.23 -33.18
CA GLY A 64 -13.70 4.79 -34.17
C GLY A 64 -15.11 5.34 -33.86
N LYS A 65 -16.11 4.48 -33.80
CA LYS A 65 -17.51 4.85 -33.49
C LYS A 65 -17.78 4.96 -31.98
N LYS A 66 -16.85 4.58 -31.09
CA LYS A 66 -17.05 4.53 -29.62
C LYS A 66 -16.26 5.61 -28.89
N TYR A 67 -16.73 6.01 -27.71
CA TYR A 67 -16.00 6.84 -26.77
C TYR A 67 -15.33 5.96 -25.73
N VAL A 68 -14.04 6.22 -25.47
CA VAL A 68 -13.22 5.43 -24.52
C VAL A 68 -12.68 6.37 -23.44
N SER A 69 -12.83 5.98 -22.19
CA SER A 69 -12.20 6.68 -21.06
C SER A 69 -10.70 6.43 -21.05
N LYS A 70 -9.93 7.47 -20.77
CA LYS A 70 -8.48 7.41 -20.62
C LYS A 70 -8.04 8.22 -19.42
N SER A 71 -6.86 7.90 -18.93
CA SER A 71 -6.23 8.60 -17.82
C SER A 71 -4.74 8.83 -18.08
N ASN A 72 -4.26 10.00 -17.66
CA ASN A 72 -2.85 10.35 -17.59
C ASN A 72 -2.51 10.71 -16.14
N ILE A 73 -1.23 10.90 -15.86
CA ILE A 73 -0.79 11.55 -14.63
C ILE A 73 -1.12 13.03 -14.74
N SER A 74 -1.71 13.65 -13.70
CA SER A 74 -2.03 15.08 -13.72
C SER A 74 -0.77 15.94 -13.84
N GLU A 75 -0.87 17.14 -14.45
CA GLU A 75 0.29 18.03 -14.59
C GLU A 75 0.88 18.45 -13.27
N LYS A 76 0.03 18.68 -12.25
CA LYS A 76 0.46 18.98 -10.87
C LYS A 76 1.28 17.82 -10.31
N ALA A 77 0.82 16.58 -10.45
CA ALA A 77 1.53 15.40 -9.98
C ALA A 77 2.86 15.19 -10.72
N LYS A 78 2.88 15.36 -12.05
CA LYS A 78 4.12 15.29 -12.85
C LYS A 78 5.15 16.35 -12.40
N LYS A 79 4.71 17.57 -12.12
CA LYS A 79 5.58 18.64 -11.60
C LYS A 79 6.18 18.25 -10.25
N THR A 80 5.35 17.81 -9.33
CA THR A 80 5.78 17.38 -7.98
C THR A 80 6.77 16.21 -8.06
N MET A 81 6.52 15.20 -8.91
CA MET A 81 7.45 14.08 -9.10
C MET A 81 8.80 14.53 -9.66
N LYS A 82 8.79 15.41 -10.70
CA LYS A 82 10.01 15.96 -11.28
C LYS A 82 10.83 16.70 -10.22
N THR A 83 10.19 17.48 -9.35
CA THR A 83 10.85 18.23 -8.26
C THR A 83 11.45 17.28 -7.23
N LYS A 84 10.65 16.36 -6.67
CA LYS A 84 11.11 15.39 -5.65
C LYS A 84 12.28 14.53 -6.14
N LEU A 85 12.21 14.02 -7.37
CA LEU A 85 13.29 13.21 -7.95
C LEU A 85 14.58 14.06 -8.14
N LYS A 86 14.46 15.32 -8.56
CA LYS A 86 15.62 16.21 -8.69
C LYS A 86 16.24 16.56 -7.33
N GLU A 87 15.44 16.77 -6.30
CA GLU A 87 15.89 17.00 -4.91
C GLU A 87 16.66 15.79 -4.40
N GLN A 88 16.14 14.58 -4.56
CA GLN A 88 16.86 13.38 -4.16
C GLN A 88 18.18 13.20 -4.93
N ILE A 89 18.20 13.56 -6.22
CA ILE A 89 19.45 13.54 -7.01
C ILE A 89 20.45 14.57 -6.46
N LYS A 90 20.02 15.73 -5.96
CA LYS A 90 20.91 16.69 -5.26
C LYS A 90 21.46 16.09 -3.98
N VAL A 91 20.64 15.41 -3.18
CA VAL A 91 21.10 14.72 -1.97
C VAL A 91 22.18 13.70 -2.33
N ILE A 92 21.97 12.86 -3.36
CA ILE A 92 22.98 11.88 -3.82
C ILE A 92 24.27 12.57 -4.30
N GLN A 93 24.18 13.77 -4.86
CA GLN A 93 25.35 14.54 -5.29
C GLN A 93 26.24 14.91 -4.09
N HIS A 94 25.66 15.26 -2.95
CA HIS A 94 26.38 15.62 -1.72
C HIS A 94 26.77 14.39 -0.91
N ASP A 95 25.82 13.47 -0.69
CA ASP A 95 26.01 12.19 0.01
C ASP A 95 25.81 11.01 -0.96
N THR A 96 26.93 10.54 -1.54
CA THR A 96 26.90 9.43 -2.50
C THR A 96 26.96 8.09 -1.77
N SER A 97 25.95 7.78 -0.96
CA SER A 97 25.81 6.52 -0.24
C SER A 97 24.83 5.56 -0.93
N PRO A 98 24.97 4.23 -0.75
CA PRO A 98 24.00 3.23 -1.22
C PRO A 98 22.60 3.49 -0.68
N HIS A 99 22.48 4.03 0.54
CA HIS A 99 21.21 4.35 1.18
C HIS A 99 20.44 5.42 0.40
N GLN A 100 21.09 6.53 0.00
CA GLN A 100 20.45 7.61 -0.75
C GLN A 100 19.99 7.16 -2.14
N VAL A 101 20.76 6.29 -2.80
CA VAL A 101 20.36 5.70 -4.08
C VAL A 101 19.18 4.74 -3.92
N SER A 102 19.13 4.00 -2.83
CA SER A 102 18.01 3.11 -2.49
C SER A 102 16.73 3.91 -2.21
N GLN A 103 16.83 5.08 -1.56
CA GLN A 103 15.69 6.00 -1.39
C GLN A 103 15.16 6.52 -2.75
N LEU A 104 16.04 6.91 -3.68
CA LEU A 104 15.63 7.27 -5.03
C LEU A 104 14.89 6.13 -5.72
N ASN A 105 15.38 4.90 -5.58
CA ASN A 105 14.73 3.70 -6.14
C ASN A 105 13.36 3.43 -5.50
N ALA A 106 13.22 3.61 -4.20
CA ALA A 106 11.94 3.48 -3.49
C ALA A 106 10.93 4.52 -3.97
N MET A 107 11.36 5.78 -4.20
CA MET A 107 10.51 6.83 -4.78
C MET A 107 10.04 6.46 -6.18
N ILE A 108 10.94 6.01 -7.07
CA ILE A 108 10.60 5.60 -8.44
C ILE A 108 9.60 4.44 -8.41
N LEU A 109 9.84 3.42 -7.59
CA LEU A 109 8.97 2.26 -7.47
C LEU A 109 7.59 2.64 -6.93
N GLY A 110 7.53 3.49 -5.89
CA GLY A 110 6.28 4.00 -5.34
C GLY A 110 5.44 4.77 -6.38
N MET A 111 6.08 5.63 -7.16
CA MET A 111 5.44 6.34 -8.26
C MET A 111 4.91 5.38 -9.33
N HIS A 112 5.68 4.38 -9.71
CA HIS A 112 5.25 3.36 -10.68
C HIS A 112 4.08 2.55 -10.15
N ASN A 113 4.12 2.09 -8.91
CA ASN A 113 3.04 1.30 -8.30
C ASN A 113 1.73 2.09 -8.20
N TYR A 114 1.82 3.39 -7.93
CA TYR A 114 0.63 4.23 -7.84
C TYR A 114 0.02 4.55 -9.21
N TYR A 115 0.86 4.88 -10.20
CA TYR A 115 0.40 5.39 -11.49
C TYR A 115 0.40 4.36 -12.63
N ASN A 116 0.76 3.09 -12.39
CA ASN A 116 0.77 2.05 -13.41
C ASN A 116 -0.62 1.75 -14.00
N THR A 117 -1.69 2.14 -13.32
CA THR A 117 -3.08 2.01 -13.78
C THR A 117 -3.54 3.16 -14.70
N ALA A 118 -2.74 4.22 -14.85
CA ALA A 118 -3.03 5.27 -15.82
C ALA A 118 -2.80 4.76 -17.24
N THR A 119 -3.78 4.89 -18.13
CA THR A 119 -3.68 4.40 -19.51
C THR A 119 -2.52 5.03 -20.28
N GLY A 120 -2.12 6.26 -19.93
CA GLY A 120 -1.00 6.99 -20.49
C GLY A 120 0.30 6.94 -19.69
N CYS A 121 0.42 6.08 -18.66
CA CYS A 121 1.55 6.07 -17.70
C CYS A 121 2.92 6.01 -18.40
N SER A 122 3.10 5.14 -19.37
CA SER A 122 4.38 4.98 -20.08
C SER A 122 4.82 6.26 -20.79
N ARG A 123 3.90 7.02 -21.39
CA ARG A 123 4.17 8.31 -22.04
C ARG A 123 4.51 9.37 -20.99
N ASP A 124 3.75 9.45 -19.91
CA ASP A 124 3.95 10.42 -18.84
C ASP A 124 5.29 10.19 -18.11
N PHE A 125 5.65 8.94 -17.81
CA PHE A 125 6.95 8.61 -17.23
C PHE A 125 8.12 8.84 -18.21
N ARG A 126 7.91 8.72 -19.51
CA ARG A 126 8.91 9.13 -20.51
C ARG A 126 9.18 10.62 -20.46
N GLU A 127 8.14 11.44 -20.34
CA GLU A 127 8.26 12.90 -20.16
C GLU A 127 9.01 13.25 -18.86
N ILE A 128 8.65 12.62 -17.75
CA ILE A 128 9.32 12.81 -16.46
C ILE A 128 10.81 12.42 -16.57
N ASN A 129 11.09 11.26 -17.16
CA ASN A 129 12.45 10.79 -17.38
C ASN A 129 13.27 11.75 -18.24
N PHE A 130 12.71 12.33 -19.29
CA PHE A 130 13.42 13.28 -20.15
C PHE A 130 13.98 14.46 -19.34
N VAL A 131 13.18 15.00 -18.42
CA VAL A 131 13.59 16.14 -17.57
C VAL A 131 14.55 15.70 -16.47
N VAL A 132 14.26 14.60 -15.77
CA VAL A 132 15.04 14.14 -14.61
C VAL A 132 16.38 13.55 -15.04
N SER A 133 16.44 12.85 -16.18
CA SER A 133 17.69 12.26 -16.69
C SER A 133 18.74 13.30 -17.05
N LYS A 134 18.35 14.53 -17.43
CA LYS A 134 19.28 15.64 -17.63
C LYS A 134 19.96 16.01 -16.30
N SER A 135 19.16 16.19 -15.25
CA SER A 135 19.67 16.47 -13.89
C SER A 135 20.58 15.34 -13.39
N LEU A 136 20.16 14.09 -13.55
CA LEU A 136 20.92 12.92 -13.15
C LEU A 136 22.27 12.83 -13.90
N LYS A 137 22.27 13.04 -15.22
CA LYS A 137 23.49 13.07 -16.05
C LYS A 137 24.45 14.19 -15.62
N HIS A 138 23.93 15.38 -15.41
CA HIS A 138 24.74 16.55 -15.06
C HIS A 138 25.35 16.43 -13.64
N ARG A 139 24.52 16.08 -12.64
CA ARG A 139 24.95 16.07 -11.25
C ARG A 139 25.74 14.83 -10.85
N LEU A 140 25.46 13.68 -11.48
CA LEU A 140 26.09 12.40 -11.12
C LEU A 140 27.03 11.88 -12.23
N ARG A 141 27.48 12.75 -13.15
CA ARG A 141 28.33 12.36 -14.29
C ARG A 141 29.60 11.61 -13.88
N VAL A 142 30.30 12.11 -12.88
CA VAL A 142 31.56 11.54 -12.38
C VAL A 142 31.33 10.30 -11.52
N LYS A 143 30.18 10.25 -10.84
CA LYS A 143 29.84 9.20 -9.87
C LYS A 143 29.10 8.01 -10.51
N THR A 144 28.65 8.16 -11.76
CA THR A 144 27.94 7.11 -12.49
C THR A 144 28.93 6.25 -13.24
N LYS A 145 29.18 5.03 -12.75
CA LYS A 145 29.91 4.02 -13.52
C LYS A 145 28.97 3.48 -14.60
N LYS A 146 29.36 3.64 -15.87
CA LYS A 146 28.73 2.91 -16.97
C LYS A 146 29.18 1.45 -16.82
N ALA A 147 28.24 0.53 -16.74
CA ALA A 147 28.57 -0.88 -16.89
C ALA A 147 29.27 -1.03 -18.26
N LYS A 148 30.56 -1.42 -18.25
CA LYS A 148 31.31 -1.69 -19.48
C LYS A 148 30.59 -2.81 -20.22
N ARG A 149 30.19 -2.53 -21.44
CA ARG A 149 29.53 -3.49 -22.33
C ARG A 149 30.61 -4.48 -22.79
N ASN A 150 30.60 -5.69 -22.30
CA ASN A 150 31.37 -6.76 -22.92
C ASN A 150 30.81 -7.01 -24.32
N LYS A 151 31.69 -7.26 -25.31
CA LYS A 151 31.32 -7.47 -26.72
C LYS A 151 30.29 -8.59 -26.93
N ASN A 152 30.03 -9.42 -25.95
CA ASN A 152 29.12 -10.58 -26.00
C ASN A 152 27.75 -10.33 -25.36
N ASN A 153 27.18 -9.15 -25.54
CA ASN A 153 25.76 -8.84 -25.30
C ASN A 153 25.18 -9.11 -23.88
N LYS A 154 25.95 -9.53 -22.91
CA LYS A 154 25.51 -9.64 -21.51
C LYS A 154 26.00 -8.44 -20.72
N SER A 155 25.08 -7.55 -20.33
CA SER A 155 25.36 -6.44 -19.40
C SER A 155 25.88 -7.03 -18.08
N PRO A 156 27.10 -6.74 -17.65
CA PRO A 156 27.56 -7.14 -16.33
C PRO A 156 26.91 -6.20 -15.30
N LEU A 157 25.68 -6.54 -14.90
CA LEU A 157 25.09 -5.98 -13.70
C LEU A 157 25.86 -6.54 -12.51
N PRO A 158 26.14 -5.74 -11.46
CA PRO A 158 26.67 -6.28 -10.22
C PRO A 158 25.80 -7.46 -9.76
N GLU A 159 26.42 -8.56 -9.41
CA GLU A 159 25.73 -9.83 -9.09
C GLU A 159 24.63 -9.69 -8.02
N LYS A 160 24.83 -8.76 -7.06
CA LYS A 160 23.81 -8.37 -6.06
C LYS A 160 22.55 -7.77 -6.66
N VAL A 161 22.64 -7.02 -7.75
CA VAL A 161 21.49 -6.37 -8.42
C VAL A 161 20.72 -7.38 -9.25
N LEU A 162 21.39 -8.30 -9.92
CA LEU A 162 20.75 -9.40 -10.66
C LEU A 162 19.93 -10.31 -9.74
N LYS A 163 20.35 -10.47 -8.48
CA LYS A 163 19.65 -11.25 -7.46
C LYS A 163 18.55 -10.48 -6.74
N SER A 164 18.37 -9.17 -6.98
CA SER A 164 17.30 -8.39 -6.37
C SER A 164 15.92 -8.83 -6.88
N ARG A 165 15.14 -9.49 -6.03
CA ARG A 165 13.76 -9.93 -6.34
C ARG A 165 12.89 -8.76 -6.79
N THR A 166 13.04 -7.59 -6.16
CA THR A 166 12.29 -6.38 -6.49
C THR A 166 12.60 -5.88 -7.90
N TYR A 167 13.88 -5.81 -8.27
CA TYR A 167 14.27 -5.41 -9.62
C TYR A 167 13.74 -6.40 -10.66
N GLN A 168 13.93 -7.70 -10.45
CA GLN A 168 13.46 -8.75 -11.35
C GLN A 168 11.94 -8.70 -11.53
N LYS A 169 11.19 -8.55 -10.44
CA LYS A 169 9.73 -8.49 -10.48
C LYS A 169 9.20 -7.32 -11.31
N PHE A 170 9.78 -6.14 -11.14
CA PHE A 170 9.23 -4.91 -11.75
C PHE A 170 9.95 -4.49 -13.04
N TYR A 171 11.23 -4.82 -13.18
CA TYR A 171 12.08 -4.32 -14.27
C TYR A 171 12.90 -5.41 -14.99
N GLY A 172 12.69 -6.68 -14.70
CA GLY A 172 13.47 -7.79 -15.30
C GLY A 172 13.44 -7.85 -16.82
N SER A 173 12.34 -7.39 -17.44
CA SER A 173 12.20 -7.30 -18.89
C SER A 173 12.65 -5.95 -19.49
N TYR A 174 13.28 -5.08 -18.68
CA TYR A 174 13.72 -3.77 -19.11
C TYR A 174 15.04 -3.86 -19.89
N GLY A 175 15.03 -3.57 -21.20
CA GLY A 175 16.20 -3.65 -22.09
C GLY A 175 17.14 -2.44 -22.10
N GLY A 176 16.95 -1.46 -21.18
CA GLY A 176 17.76 -0.24 -21.14
C GLY A 176 19.14 -0.45 -20.46
N LYS A 177 20.09 0.43 -20.79
CA LYS A 177 21.41 0.43 -20.13
C LYS A 177 21.28 0.79 -18.65
N PRO A 178 21.71 -0.05 -17.70
CA PRO A 178 21.66 0.26 -16.29
C PRO A 178 22.62 1.39 -15.94
N LYS A 179 22.20 2.27 -15.02
CA LYS A 179 23.05 3.29 -14.39
C LYS A 179 23.31 2.86 -12.96
N VAL A 180 24.58 2.83 -12.57
CA VAL A 180 25.01 2.41 -11.23
C VAL A 180 25.68 3.60 -10.53
N VAL A 181 25.25 3.89 -9.30
CA VAL A 181 25.84 4.89 -8.41
C VAL A 181 26.04 4.25 -7.05
N ALA A 182 27.19 4.45 -6.43
CA ALA A 182 27.56 3.83 -5.15
C ALA A 182 27.31 2.30 -5.09
N GLY A 183 27.55 1.60 -6.19
CA GLY A 183 27.32 0.14 -6.27
C GLY A 183 25.84 -0.25 -6.41
N VAL A 184 24.90 0.67 -6.40
CA VAL A 184 23.46 0.42 -6.51
C VAL A 184 22.95 0.83 -7.89
N GLN A 185 22.17 -0.04 -8.53
CA GLN A 185 21.52 0.28 -9.78
C GLN A 185 20.33 1.22 -9.57
N ILE A 186 20.26 2.29 -10.35
CA ILE A 186 19.11 3.18 -10.39
C ILE A 186 17.98 2.55 -11.20
N PHE A 187 16.79 2.50 -10.65
CA PHE A 187 15.58 2.00 -11.33
C PHE A 187 15.23 2.88 -12.53
N PRO A 188 14.73 2.28 -13.63
CA PRO A 188 14.41 3.02 -14.84
C PRO A 188 13.16 3.86 -14.64
N ILE A 189 13.30 5.20 -14.62
CA ILE A 189 12.18 6.14 -14.41
C ILE A 189 11.07 5.94 -15.45
N TYR A 190 11.40 5.61 -16.71
CA TYR A 190 10.43 5.37 -17.76
C TYR A 190 10.01 3.90 -17.90
N GLY A 191 10.43 3.05 -16.96
CA GLY A 191 10.13 1.61 -16.96
C GLY A 191 8.73 1.24 -16.47
N CYS A 192 7.84 2.21 -16.25
CA CYS A 192 6.47 1.93 -15.82
C CYS A 192 5.67 1.27 -16.94
N LYS A 193 5.12 0.09 -16.65
CA LYS A 193 4.21 -0.64 -17.54
C LYS A 193 2.78 -0.43 -17.08
N PHE A 194 1.86 -0.25 -18.03
CA PHE A 194 0.43 -0.22 -17.73
C PHE A 194 -0.02 -1.57 -17.18
N VAL A 195 -0.76 -1.50 -16.10
CA VAL A 195 -1.42 -2.64 -15.49
C VAL A 195 -2.91 -2.37 -15.49
N THR A 196 -3.68 -3.27 -16.07
CA THR A 196 -5.14 -3.14 -16.06
C THR A 196 -5.64 -3.11 -14.62
N PRO A 197 -6.32 -2.04 -14.19
CA PRO A 197 -6.87 -1.98 -12.84
C PRO A 197 -7.91 -3.10 -12.67
N ARG A 198 -7.98 -3.64 -11.46
CA ARG A 198 -9.07 -4.56 -11.14
C ARG A 198 -10.39 -3.80 -11.23
N MET A 199 -11.22 -4.16 -12.19
CA MET A 199 -12.54 -3.58 -12.32
C MET A 199 -13.47 -4.24 -11.31
N PHE A 200 -14.08 -3.43 -10.45
CA PHE A 200 -15.24 -3.86 -9.66
C PHE A 200 -16.45 -3.89 -10.59
N THR A 201 -17.07 -5.04 -10.73
CA THR A 201 -18.41 -5.14 -11.34
C THR A 201 -19.44 -4.51 -10.40
N ARG A 202 -20.69 -4.32 -10.87
CA ARG A 202 -21.77 -3.83 -10.00
C ARG A 202 -21.95 -4.68 -8.74
N ASP A 203 -21.70 -5.97 -8.88
CA ASP A 203 -21.86 -6.96 -7.80
C ASP A 203 -20.71 -6.87 -6.78
N VAL A 204 -19.53 -6.37 -7.18
CA VAL A 204 -18.36 -6.18 -6.29
C VAL A 204 -18.40 -4.79 -5.69
N ASN A 205 -19.05 -4.65 -4.55
CA ASN A 205 -19.19 -3.37 -3.86
C ASN A 205 -19.15 -3.55 -2.33
N LYS A 206 -18.87 -2.48 -1.58
CA LYS A 206 -18.78 -2.50 -0.12
C LYS A 206 -20.15 -2.42 0.58
N TYR A 207 -21.21 -2.15 -0.16
CA TYR A 207 -22.52 -1.78 0.41
C TYR A 207 -23.44 -2.97 0.59
N THR A 208 -23.20 -4.08 -0.11
CA THR A 208 -24.00 -5.31 0.00
C THR A 208 -23.17 -6.46 0.58
N PRO A 209 -23.78 -7.41 1.34
CA PRO A 209 -23.08 -8.59 1.84
C PRO A 209 -22.41 -9.39 0.73
N GLN A 210 -23.14 -9.62 -0.38
CA GLN A 210 -22.63 -10.32 -1.56
C GLN A 210 -21.45 -9.61 -2.20
N GLY A 211 -21.52 -8.27 -2.30
CA GLY A 211 -20.42 -7.46 -2.83
C GLY A 211 -19.16 -7.54 -1.98
N ARG A 212 -19.30 -7.53 -0.66
CA ARG A 212 -18.17 -7.73 0.27
C ARG A 212 -17.56 -9.13 0.13
N GLN A 213 -18.37 -10.17 0.01
CA GLN A 213 -17.88 -11.53 -0.26
C GLN A 213 -17.06 -11.61 -1.55
N LEU A 214 -17.53 -10.96 -2.64
CA LEU A 214 -16.81 -10.94 -3.91
C LEU A 214 -15.49 -10.16 -3.85
N ILE A 215 -15.40 -9.07 -3.05
CA ILE A 215 -14.15 -8.35 -2.79
C ILE A 215 -13.11 -9.30 -2.17
N HIS A 216 -13.54 -10.14 -1.23
CA HIS A 216 -12.69 -11.04 -0.48
C HIS A 216 -12.49 -12.44 -1.11
N LYS A 217 -13.23 -12.75 -2.18
CA LYS A 217 -13.18 -14.07 -2.85
C LYS A 217 -11.78 -14.53 -3.25
N ASN A 218 -10.86 -13.61 -3.51
CA ASN A 218 -9.48 -13.93 -3.86
C ASN A 218 -8.52 -14.04 -2.66
N LEU A 219 -9.03 -13.87 -1.43
CA LEU A 219 -8.31 -14.10 -0.19
C LEU A 219 -8.57 -15.54 0.28
N SER A 220 -8.21 -16.51 -0.54
CA SER A 220 -8.67 -17.90 -0.47
C SER A 220 -8.49 -18.62 0.88
N THR A 221 -7.48 -18.27 1.66
CA THR A 221 -7.20 -18.85 3.00
C THR A 221 -7.79 -18.05 4.16
N VAL A 222 -8.14 -16.79 3.95
CA VAL A 222 -8.58 -15.86 5.01
C VAL A 222 -10.05 -15.49 4.86
N HIS A 223 -10.70 -15.94 3.78
CA HIS A 223 -12.06 -15.52 3.42
C HIS A 223 -13.09 -15.87 4.50
N SER A 224 -13.07 -17.09 4.99
CA SER A 224 -13.99 -17.55 6.03
C SER A 224 -13.81 -16.81 7.36
N LEU A 225 -12.56 -16.55 7.75
CA LEU A 225 -12.24 -15.78 8.97
C LEU A 225 -12.69 -14.32 8.84
N ILE A 226 -12.43 -13.68 7.70
CA ILE A 226 -12.89 -12.31 7.46
C ILE A 226 -14.41 -12.23 7.42
N GLN A 227 -15.08 -13.20 6.79
CA GLN A 227 -16.53 -13.25 6.77
C GLN A 227 -17.10 -13.39 8.18
N TYR A 228 -16.57 -14.30 8.98
CA TYR A 228 -16.93 -14.46 10.38
C TYR A 228 -16.77 -13.14 11.16
N LEU A 229 -15.63 -12.44 11.02
CA LEU A 229 -15.38 -11.18 11.70
C LEU A 229 -16.30 -10.03 11.24
N LEU A 230 -16.76 -10.04 9.99
CA LEU A 230 -17.73 -9.07 9.47
C LEU A 230 -19.14 -9.29 10.03
N GLU A 231 -19.51 -10.55 10.27
CA GLU A 231 -20.81 -10.95 10.80
C GLU A 231 -20.85 -10.86 12.34
N THR A 232 -19.71 -11.11 13.01
CA THR A 232 -19.60 -11.10 14.47
C THR A 232 -18.92 -9.82 14.97
N LYS A 233 -19.70 -8.75 15.17
CA LYS A 233 -19.19 -7.57 15.87
C LYS A 233 -19.09 -7.87 17.37
N GLU A 234 -17.98 -7.48 17.99
CA GLU A 234 -17.87 -7.48 19.45
C GLU A 234 -18.62 -6.27 20.02
N TYR A 235 -19.76 -6.54 20.66
CA TYR A 235 -20.54 -5.54 21.33
C TYR A 235 -19.77 -4.97 22.54
N GLY A 236 -19.88 -3.67 22.79
CA GLY A 236 -19.14 -2.99 23.85
C GLY A 236 -17.70 -2.61 23.51
N LYS A 237 -17.20 -2.98 22.35
CA LYS A 237 -15.91 -2.52 21.80
C LYS A 237 -16.10 -1.34 20.83
N SER A 238 -15.07 -0.52 20.69
CA SER A 238 -15.09 0.63 19.79
C SER A 238 -15.26 0.22 18.31
N VAL A 239 -15.76 1.13 17.48
CA VAL A 239 -15.81 0.94 16.02
C VAL A 239 -14.40 0.72 15.47
N GLU A 240 -13.41 1.48 15.97
CA GLU A 240 -12.01 1.36 15.58
C GLU A 240 -11.46 -0.05 15.85
N TYR A 241 -11.74 -0.63 17.03
CA TYR A 241 -11.35 -2.01 17.35
C TYR A 241 -11.95 -3.01 16.34
N ASN A 242 -13.26 -2.90 16.09
CA ASN A 242 -13.95 -3.81 15.17
C ASN A 242 -13.44 -3.72 13.72
N ASP A 243 -13.07 -2.53 13.24
CA ASP A 243 -12.51 -2.35 11.91
C ASP A 243 -11.05 -2.81 11.83
N ASN A 244 -10.25 -2.52 12.87
CA ASN A 244 -8.84 -2.87 12.92
C ASN A 244 -8.62 -4.38 13.02
N ARG A 245 -9.46 -5.12 13.77
CA ARG A 245 -9.34 -6.58 13.85
C ARG A 245 -9.53 -7.28 12.50
N ILE A 246 -10.41 -6.76 11.62
CA ILE A 246 -10.61 -7.28 10.26
C ILE A 246 -9.38 -6.97 9.39
N SER A 247 -8.89 -5.74 9.47
CA SER A 247 -7.71 -5.30 8.73
C SER A 247 -6.45 -6.08 9.13
N LEU A 248 -6.28 -6.38 10.42
CA LEU A 248 -5.21 -7.20 10.96
C LEU A 248 -5.30 -8.66 10.50
N MET A 249 -6.49 -9.25 10.49
CA MET A 249 -6.69 -10.61 10.00
C MET A 249 -6.22 -10.74 8.55
N ALA A 250 -6.57 -9.76 7.70
CA ALA A 250 -6.09 -9.68 6.33
C ALA A 250 -4.57 -9.45 6.27
N GLY A 251 -4.03 -8.55 7.09
CA GLY A 251 -2.60 -8.21 7.15
C GLY A 251 -1.72 -9.38 7.61
N GLN A 252 -2.19 -10.17 8.56
CA GLN A 252 -1.52 -11.38 9.05
C GLN A 252 -1.81 -12.62 8.18
N ASN A 253 -2.62 -12.46 7.12
CA ASN A 253 -3.02 -13.55 6.23
C ASN A 253 -3.61 -14.76 6.96
N GLY A 254 -4.45 -14.51 7.98
CA GLY A 254 -5.11 -15.54 8.79
C GLY A 254 -4.17 -16.38 9.64
N LYS A 255 -3.00 -15.86 10.02
CA LYS A 255 -1.97 -16.59 10.77
C LYS A 255 -1.70 -15.93 12.13
N CYS A 256 -1.36 -16.74 13.12
CA CYS A 256 -0.87 -16.26 14.41
C CYS A 256 0.44 -15.48 14.21
N ALA A 257 0.56 -14.30 14.84
CA ALA A 257 1.75 -13.45 14.72
C ALA A 257 3.00 -14.07 15.36
N VAL A 258 2.83 -14.95 16.33
CA VAL A 258 3.91 -15.62 17.06
C VAL A 258 4.32 -16.90 16.36
N THR A 259 3.43 -17.87 16.23
CA THR A 259 3.75 -19.20 15.69
C THR A 259 3.74 -19.27 14.17
N GLY A 260 3.05 -18.34 13.49
CA GLY A 260 2.86 -18.37 12.04
C GLY A 260 1.87 -19.44 11.57
N GLU A 261 1.25 -20.19 12.47
CA GLU A 261 0.25 -21.19 12.14
C GLU A 261 -1.09 -20.55 11.74
N PRO A 262 -1.91 -21.24 10.92
CA PRO A 262 -3.25 -20.79 10.60
C PRO A 262 -4.11 -20.61 11.82
N LEU A 263 -4.90 -19.54 11.88
CA LEU A 263 -5.90 -19.28 12.89
C LEU A 263 -7.22 -19.96 12.55
N CYS A 264 -7.94 -20.42 13.57
CA CYS A 264 -9.27 -21.00 13.47
C CYS A 264 -10.27 -20.18 14.28
N ILE A 265 -11.57 -20.19 13.87
CA ILE A 265 -12.61 -19.33 14.46
C ILE A 265 -12.72 -19.45 15.99
N PHE A 266 -12.53 -20.65 16.54
CA PHE A 266 -12.63 -20.90 17.97
C PHE A 266 -11.29 -20.92 18.71
N ASP A 267 -10.17 -20.66 17.99
CA ASP A 267 -8.82 -20.67 18.52
C ASP A 267 -8.05 -19.42 18.06
N MET A 268 -8.65 -18.26 18.26
CA MET A 268 -8.05 -16.98 17.90
C MET A 268 -8.48 -15.83 18.79
N GLU A 269 -7.52 -15.01 19.20
CA GLU A 269 -7.73 -13.85 20.07
C GLU A 269 -7.10 -12.60 19.46
N CYS A 270 -7.87 -11.50 19.44
CA CYS A 270 -7.34 -10.18 19.06
C CYS A 270 -6.78 -9.49 20.31
N HIS A 271 -5.48 -9.62 20.50
CA HIS A 271 -4.76 -9.18 21.69
C HIS A 271 -4.31 -7.71 21.56
N HIS A 272 -4.47 -6.94 22.65
CA HIS A 272 -3.85 -5.62 22.81
C HIS A 272 -2.41 -5.80 23.32
N LYS A 273 -1.41 -5.46 22.52
CA LYS A 273 0.01 -5.54 22.92
C LYS A 273 0.26 -4.78 24.21
N LYS A 274 -0.20 -3.52 24.28
CA LYS A 274 -0.33 -2.78 25.53
C LYS A 274 -1.79 -2.86 25.99
N PRO A 275 -2.08 -3.49 27.14
CA PRO A 275 -3.43 -3.64 27.66
C PRO A 275 -4.15 -2.30 27.86
N LYS A 276 -5.47 -2.27 27.73
CA LYS A 276 -6.28 -1.07 27.99
C LYS A 276 -6.11 -0.54 29.42
N LYS A 277 -5.94 -1.41 30.38
CA LYS A 277 -5.68 -1.06 31.79
C LYS A 277 -4.40 -0.23 31.96
N LEU A 278 -3.44 -0.41 31.05
CA LEU A 278 -2.17 0.31 31.03
C LEU A 278 -2.17 1.48 30.03
N GLY A 279 -3.35 1.93 29.58
CA GLY A 279 -3.49 3.02 28.63
C GLY A 279 -3.28 2.62 27.16
N GLY A 280 -3.42 1.34 26.82
CA GLY A 280 -3.40 0.85 25.44
C GLY A 280 -4.65 1.29 24.66
N THR A 281 -4.48 1.62 23.38
CA THR A 281 -5.53 2.08 22.46
C THR A 281 -6.00 0.95 21.53
N ASP A 282 -7.13 1.17 20.85
CA ASP A 282 -7.65 0.27 19.81
C ASP A 282 -6.99 0.46 18.45
N GLU A 283 -5.92 1.27 18.36
CA GLU A 283 -5.16 1.50 17.14
C GLU A 283 -4.60 0.20 16.53
N TYR A 284 -4.58 0.13 15.21
CA TYR A 284 -4.08 -1.01 14.43
C TYR A 284 -2.71 -1.52 14.91
N ARG A 285 -1.77 -0.61 15.22
CA ARG A 285 -0.42 -0.97 15.69
C ARG A 285 -0.38 -1.62 17.07
N ASN A 286 -1.39 -1.36 17.91
CA ASN A 286 -1.49 -1.92 19.26
C ASN A 286 -2.21 -3.27 19.32
N LEU A 287 -2.83 -3.69 18.23
CA LEU A 287 -3.56 -4.95 18.13
C LEU A 287 -2.74 -6.02 17.40
N VAL A 288 -3.01 -7.29 17.72
CA VAL A 288 -2.40 -8.45 17.05
C VAL A 288 -3.27 -9.70 17.20
N TRP A 289 -3.38 -10.50 16.15
CA TRP A 289 -4.07 -11.79 16.21
C TRP A 289 -3.14 -12.90 16.64
N LEU A 290 -3.57 -13.68 17.63
CA LEU A 290 -2.85 -14.78 18.24
C LEU A 290 -3.74 -16.03 18.32
N LYS A 291 -3.14 -17.21 18.42
CA LYS A 291 -3.84 -18.41 18.91
C LYS A 291 -4.18 -18.24 20.37
N SER A 292 -5.30 -18.83 20.81
CA SER A 292 -5.77 -18.71 22.20
C SER A 292 -4.74 -19.18 23.21
N ASP A 293 -4.00 -20.25 22.94
CA ASP A 293 -2.97 -20.75 23.85
C ASP A 293 -1.75 -19.82 23.93
N VAL A 294 -1.38 -19.17 22.83
CA VAL A 294 -0.34 -18.11 22.83
C VAL A 294 -0.80 -16.92 23.66
N HIS A 295 -2.07 -16.51 23.52
CA HIS A 295 -2.65 -15.43 24.32
C HIS A 295 -2.65 -15.75 25.82
N LYS A 296 -3.02 -16.99 26.20
CA LYS A 296 -2.96 -17.47 27.58
C LYS A 296 -1.51 -17.44 28.10
N LEU A 297 -0.53 -17.92 27.33
CA LEU A 297 0.88 -17.89 27.72
C LEU A 297 1.41 -16.46 27.95
N ILE A 298 0.96 -15.47 27.16
CA ILE A 298 1.35 -14.07 27.36
C ILE A 298 0.86 -13.54 28.72
N HIS A 299 -0.32 -13.95 29.15
CA HIS A 299 -0.94 -13.49 30.40
C HIS A 299 -0.69 -14.40 31.60
N ALA A 300 -0.10 -15.58 31.42
CA ALA A 300 0.20 -16.49 32.50
C ALA A 300 1.26 -15.93 33.45
N THR A 301 0.99 -15.97 34.77
CA THR A 301 1.91 -15.57 35.84
C THR A 301 2.42 -16.75 36.64
N GLU A 302 1.64 -17.82 36.71
CA GLU A 302 1.95 -19.07 37.46
C GLU A 302 2.91 -19.93 36.64
N GLU A 303 3.97 -20.43 37.30
CA GLU A 303 5.01 -21.25 36.66
C GLU A 303 4.46 -22.53 36.02
N ASP A 304 3.56 -23.24 36.71
CA ASP A 304 2.92 -24.45 36.20
C ASP A 304 2.12 -24.16 34.90
N THR A 305 1.42 -23.02 34.88
CA THR A 305 0.65 -22.59 33.73
C THR A 305 1.56 -22.24 32.54
N ILE A 306 2.69 -21.57 32.82
CA ILE A 306 3.69 -21.23 31.82
C ILE A 306 4.31 -22.50 31.24
N ALA A 307 4.73 -23.45 32.13
CA ALA A 307 5.31 -24.73 31.71
C ALA A 307 4.34 -25.53 30.83
N LYS A 308 3.07 -25.62 31.25
CA LYS A 308 2.01 -26.27 30.45
C LYS A 308 1.90 -25.72 29.04
N TYR A 309 1.81 -24.39 28.88
CA TYR A 309 1.64 -23.81 27.54
C TYR A 309 2.94 -23.83 26.72
N LEU A 310 4.11 -23.81 27.33
CA LEU A 310 5.37 -24.02 26.62
C LEU A 310 5.45 -25.45 26.04
N ASP A 311 5.02 -26.47 26.82
CA ASP A 311 4.99 -27.85 26.33
C ASP A 311 3.97 -28.04 25.16
N ILE A 312 2.79 -27.45 25.29
CA ILE A 312 1.76 -27.50 24.24
C ILE A 312 2.25 -26.82 22.95
N LEU A 313 2.83 -25.63 23.07
CA LEU A 313 3.16 -24.77 21.92
C LEU A 313 4.49 -25.13 21.27
N LYS A 314 5.43 -25.77 22.00
CA LYS A 314 6.78 -26.17 21.53
C LYS A 314 7.45 -25.07 20.70
N LEU A 315 7.52 -23.85 21.27
CA LEU A 315 7.98 -22.65 20.59
C LEU A 315 9.47 -22.74 20.29
N ASP A 316 9.86 -22.32 19.06
CA ASP A 316 11.26 -22.05 18.74
C ASP A 316 11.74 -20.75 19.41
N ASP A 317 13.04 -20.52 19.45
CA ASP A 317 13.68 -19.34 20.07
C ASP A 317 13.11 -18.02 19.51
N LYS A 318 12.76 -18.02 18.23
CA LYS A 318 12.21 -16.83 17.55
C LYS A 318 10.78 -16.54 17.99
N ALA A 319 9.96 -17.55 18.13
CA ALA A 319 8.60 -17.43 18.64
C ALA A 319 8.60 -17.06 20.13
N LEU A 320 9.48 -17.64 20.93
CA LEU A 320 9.65 -17.31 22.36
C LEU A 320 10.06 -15.84 22.55
N LYS A 321 11.00 -15.32 21.74
CA LYS A 321 11.36 -13.90 21.76
C LYS A 321 10.16 -12.99 21.45
N LYS A 322 9.28 -13.40 20.53
CA LYS A 322 8.05 -12.63 20.26
C LYS A 322 7.06 -12.68 21.42
N VAL A 323 6.88 -13.85 22.06
CA VAL A 323 6.06 -13.98 23.29
C VAL A 323 6.60 -13.06 24.37
N ASN A 324 7.91 -13.09 24.64
CA ASN A 324 8.53 -12.25 25.67
C ASN A 324 8.35 -10.75 25.37
N SER A 325 8.50 -10.32 24.12
CA SER A 325 8.21 -8.93 23.73
C SER A 325 6.75 -8.53 24.01
N LEU A 326 5.78 -9.43 23.81
CA LEU A 326 4.37 -9.17 24.12
C LEU A 326 4.11 -9.22 25.61
N ARG A 327 4.77 -10.11 26.36
CA ARG A 327 4.70 -10.17 27.82
C ARG A 327 5.22 -8.88 28.46
N LEU A 328 6.38 -8.40 28.05
CA LEU A 328 6.93 -7.11 28.52
C LEU A 328 5.99 -5.94 28.22
N SER A 329 5.36 -5.94 27.03
CA SER A 329 4.37 -4.91 26.68
C SER A 329 3.11 -4.96 27.56
N ALA A 330 2.82 -6.12 28.15
CA ALA A 330 1.72 -6.37 29.09
C ALA A 330 2.16 -6.29 30.56
N GLU A 331 3.39 -5.82 30.84
CA GLU A 331 4.01 -5.74 32.18
C GLU A 331 4.19 -7.10 32.89
N ASN A 332 4.32 -8.18 32.11
CA ASN A 332 4.65 -9.51 32.63
C ASN A 332 6.16 -9.79 32.46
N LEU A 333 6.71 -10.63 33.33
CA LEU A 333 8.11 -11.06 33.30
C LEU A 333 8.40 -11.91 32.05
N GLU A 334 9.62 -11.80 31.55
CA GLU A 334 10.10 -12.68 30.47
C GLU A 334 10.19 -14.15 30.95
N ILE A 335 9.90 -15.04 30.01
CA ILE A 335 10.08 -16.48 30.21
C ILE A 335 11.52 -16.83 29.85
N VAL A 336 12.29 -17.30 30.80
CA VAL A 336 13.65 -17.81 30.57
C VAL A 336 13.59 -19.35 30.55
N VAL A 337 13.79 -19.93 29.39
CA VAL A 337 13.95 -21.38 29.26
C VAL A 337 15.41 -21.72 29.60
N LYS A 338 15.64 -22.41 30.69
CA LYS A 338 16.96 -22.96 30.99
C LYS A 338 17.31 -23.94 29.87
N ALA A 339 18.39 -23.67 29.13
CA ALA A 339 18.94 -24.65 28.19
C ALA A 339 19.35 -25.89 29.01
N ASN A 340 18.74 -27.03 28.70
CA ASN A 340 19.20 -28.33 29.20
C ASN A 340 20.46 -28.74 28.47
#